data_434177f2ee3c213b8ca7bcd01731215d
#
_entry.id   434177f2ee3c213b8ca7bcd01731215d
#
_cell.length_a   1.000
_cell.length_b   1.000
_cell.length_c   1.000
_cell.angle_alpha   90.00
_cell.angle_beta   90.00
_cell.angle_gamma   90.00
#
_symmetry.space_group_name_H-M   'P 1'
#
loop_
_entity.id
_entity.type
_entity.pdbx_description
1 polymer ?
#
loop_
_entity_poly.entity_id
_entity_poly.type
_entity_poly.pdbx_seq_one_letter_code
_entity_poly.pdbx_strand_id
1 'polypeptide(L)'
;MKNFFGKFFKTVAFLACLVVLLYLVSCIFGFKYEDGITPIDHFYDLPKDTVDVLLLGSSHMGMNVDPSLLWDLRGIAAYNCWGSMQQPWNTYYYLKECLKYQTPKLVVMDVYGVTFSGDFPGYDNLVKATQGLRLSGDKIENILVSAPEEYRSALLLGLPSYHYRYSEITGEDFHNFFWDKDTKIQSIDVSGAPVQSFDIPDVSGIKCSEPLAEKCETYFRKTLELCEEAEIPILLVASPYYIHEQEQRRFNRVGEIAEEYGVPFLNFNLNYRELGIDPNVDYCDLAHMTQGGIEKYTAYLADYMSSHYSIPDRRLDKSHVWNQQVQTESHCIYSLPYRFYGGGHDYLDTGVQLYENPYASYTILTEINTVCSSKDQVWFSCFHEGEDLRGVLLTRADGNLYVILNRSKRVEITADGEKLRLAVVKEGLTYTVYVNGEKLRSETIDPFEPLDDTLMLGCQLNEEGKRYRYSATQVDQLEIYDIALDADAIARWAPAELPEPPQRQVQAVDSQAAFFLEQQFTGDGYSSYLDTGLGLYGEPNDSWTLLTQFREGCDRGAGVYFSCFAEEETDYRGVMARRVDPGQLNLLYGNRSVN
;
A
#
# COMPACT_ATOMS: atom_id res chain seq x y z
N MET A 1 -17.48 -9.93 -60.76
CA MET A 1 -17.62 -8.88 -59.72
C MET A 1 -18.11 -9.42 -58.38
N LYS A 2 -19.24 -10.13 -58.23
CA LYS A 2 -19.75 -10.65 -56.95
C LYS A 2 -18.72 -11.50 -56.17
N ASN A 3 -17.96 -12.38 -56.79
CA ASN A 3 -16.94 -13.20 -56.14
C ASN A 3 -15.69 -12.41 -55.68
N PHE A 4 -15.38 -11.32 -56.35
CA PHE A 4 -14.27 -10.45 -55.98
C PHE A 4 -14.62 -9.65 -54.72
N PHE A 5 -15.79 -9.03 -54.67
CA PHE A 5 -16.28 -8.31 -53.50
C PHE A 5 -16.43 -9.23 -52.27
N GLY A 6 -16.91 -10.46 -52.45
CA GLY A 6 -17.02 -11.44 -51.37
C GLY A 6 -15.66 -11.88 -50.80
N LYS A 7 -14.65 -12.06 -51.66
CA LYS A 7 -13.28 -12.36 -51.21
C LYS A 7 -12.65 -11.15 -50.51
N PHE A 8 -12.79 -9.97 -51.09
CA PHE A 8 -12.31 -8.71 -50.52
C PHE A 8 -12.89 -8.49 -49.10
N PHE A 9 -14.21 -8.64 -48.96
CA PHE A 9 -14.86 -8.47 -47.64
C PHE A 9 -14.39 -9.49 -46.59
N LYS A 10 -14.18 -10.76 -47.00
CA LYS A 10 -13.63 -11.80 -46.10
C LYS A 10 -12.18 -11.50 -45.70
N THR A 11 -11.37 -10.99 -46.62
CA THR A 11 -9.98 -10.60 -46.31
C THR A 11 -9.96 -9.42 -45.34
N VAL A 12 -10.79 -8.40 -45.56
CA VAL A 12 -10.88 -7.24 -44.65
C VAL A 12 -11.38 -7.67 -43.28
N ALA A 13 -12.42 -8.51 -43.21
CA ALA A 13 -12.92 -9.04 -41.93
C ALA A 13 -11.86 -9.88 -41.19
N PHE A 14 -11.13 -10.74 -41.90
CA PHE A 14 -10.03 -11.52 -41.32
C PHE A 14 -8.93 -10.61 -40.76
N LEU A 15 -8.51 -9.60 -41.52
CA LEU A 15 -7.49 -8.65 -41.06
C LEU A 15 -7.97 -7.85 -39.84
N ALA A 16 -9.23 -7.43 -39.84
CA ALA A 16 -9.82 -6.74 -38.69
C ALA A 16 -9.84 -7.64 -37.45
N CYS A 17 -10.28 -8.91 -37.57
CA CYS A 17 -10.26 -9.88 -36.49
C CYS A 17 -8.82 -10.14 -36.00
N LEU A 18 -7.86 -10.25 -36.93
CA LEU A 18 -6.45 -10.45 -36.56
C LEU A 18 -5.88 -9.26 -35.78
N VAL A 19 -6.19 -8.03 -36.21
CA VAL A 19 -5.78 -6.81 -35.48
C VAL A 19 -6.37 -6.77 -34.08
N VAL A 20 -7.67 -7.07 -33.96
CA VAL A 20 -8.31 -7.14 -32.61
C VAL A 20 -7.67 -8.21 -31.74
N LEU A 21 -7.42 -9.41 -32.30
CA LEU A 21 -6.76 -10.48 -31.55
C LEU A 21 -5.35 -10.09 -31.09
N LEU A 22 -4.55 -9.50 -31.98
CA LEU A 22 -3.21 -9.02 -31.64
C LEU A 22 -3.26 -7.92 -30.58
N TYR A 23 -4.23 -7.03 -30.66
CA TYR A 23 -4.45 -6.00 -29.63
C TYR A 23 -4.77 -6.62 -28.25
N LEU A 24 -5.71 -7.57 -28.19
CA LEU A 24 -6.06 -8.26 -26.93
C LEU A 24 -4.86 -9.02 -26.34
N VAL A 25 -4.12 -9.73 -27.20
CA VAL A 25 -2.87 -10.41 -26.79
C VAL A 25 -1.85 -9.39 -26.28
N SER A 26 -1.74 -8.24 -26.93
CA SER A 26 -0.85 -7.17 -26.51
C SER A 26 -1.20 -6.62 -25.13
N CYS A 27 -2.47 -6.49 -24.80
CA CYS A 27 -2.90 -6.02 -23.48
C CYS A 27 -2.55 -7.03 -22.36
N ILE A 28 -2.71 -8.34 -22.62
CA ILE A 28 -2.37 -9.39 -21.64
C ILE A 28 -0.86 -9.53 -21.45
N PHE A 29 -0.11 -9.49 -22.56
CA PHE A 29 1.36 -9.63 -22.55
C PHE A 29 2.10 -8.35 -22.16
N GLY A 30 1.42 -7.21 -22.09
CA GLY A 30 2.02 -5.91 -21.81
C GLY A 30 2.88 -5.90 -20.55
N PHE A 31 3.88 -5.02 -20.53
CA PHE A 31 4.68 -4.79 -19.32
C PHE A 31 3.82 -4.21 -18.22
N LYS A 32 4.11 -4.59 -16.97
CA LYS A 32 3.48 -4.10 -15.74
C LYS A 32 4.50 -3.28 -14.94
N TYR A 33 5.09 -2.27 -15.58
CA TYR A 33 5.97 -1.35 -14.88
C TYR A 33 5.16 -0.43 -13.97
N GLU A 34 5.58 -0.31 -12.72
CA GLU A 34 4.94 0.56 -11.73
C GLU A 34 5.03 2.04 -12.11
N ASP A 35 6.01 2.41 -12.94
CA ASP A 35 6.21 3.74 -13.47
C ASP A 35 5.84 3.83 -14.97
N GLY A 36 5.17 4.89 -15.35
CA GLY A 36 4.77 5.19 -16.72
C GLY A 36 3.63 4.34 -17.26
N ILE A 37 3.67 3.00 -17.17
CA ILE A 37 2.63 2.12 -17.70
C ILE A 37 1.45 1.99 -16.74
N THR A 38 1.69 1.51 -15.52
CA THR A 38 0.62 1.26 -14.54
C THR A 38 -0.15 2.54 -14.17
N PRO A 39 0.48 3.68 -13.88
CA PRO A 39 -0.25 4.90 -13.59
C PRO A 39 -1.18 5.34 -14.72
N ILE A 40 -0.76 5.21 -15.96
CA ILE A 40 -1.62 5.63 -17.09
C ILE A 40 -2.68 4.57 -17.43
N ASP A 41 -2.44 3.28 -17.18
CA ASP A 41 -3.41 2.22 -17.37
C ASP A 41 -4.55 2.35 -16.35
N HIS A 42 -4.22 2.50 -15.07
CA HIS A 42 -5.21 2.72 -13.99
C HIS A 42 -5.97 4.05 -14.15
N PHE A 43 -5.35 5.07 -14.73
CA PHE A 43 -6.05 6.32 -15.04
C PHE A 43 -7.31 6.11 -15.90
N TYR A 44 -7.29 5.14 -16.82
CA TYR A 44 -8.44 4.83 -17.66
C TYR A 44 -9.60 4.15 -16.92
N ASP A 45 -9.36 3.62 -15.74
CA ASP A 45 -10.38 2.97 -14.91
C ASP A 45 -11.13 3.96 -14.02
N LEU A 46 -10.58 5.17 -13.87
CA LEU A 46 -11.23 6.24 -13.10
C LEU A 46 -12.53 6.68 -13.76
N PRO A 47 -13.59 6.91 -13.00
CA PRO A 47 -14.79 7.55 -13.51
C PRO A 47 -14.47 8.94 -14.10
N LYS A 48 -15.24 9.36 -15.10
CA LYS A 48 -15.06 10.68 -15.72
C LYS A 48 -15.24 11.80 -14.72
N ASP A 49 -14.41 12.84 -14.87
CA ASP A 49 -14.50 14.10 -14.11
C ASP A 49 -14.41 13.92 -12.59
N THR A 50 -13.61 12.94 -12.14
CA THR A 50 -13.34 12.69 -10.72
C THR A 50 -11.97 13.18 -10.26
N VAL A 51 -11.11 13.65 -11.16
CA VAL A 51 -9.78 14.19 -10.87
C VAL A 51 -9.84 15.72 -10.93
N ASP A 52 -9.63 16.38 -9.78
CA ASP A 52 -9.57 17.85 -9.71
C ASP A 52 -8.16 18.39 -9.99
N VAL A 53 -7.11 17.64 -9.63
CA VAL A 53 -5.72 18.03 -9.87
C VAL A 53 -4.99 16.92 -10.62
N LEU A 54 -4.46 17.26 -11.79
CA LEU A 54 -3.64 16.34 -12.57
C LEU A 54 -2.16 16.66 -12.33
N LEU A 55 -1.43 15.68 -11.79
CA LEU A 55 0.01 15.77 -11.55
C LEU A 55 0.75 15.14 -12.73
N LEU A 56 1.70 15.86 -13.31
CA LEU A 56 2.45 15.44 -14.50
C LEU A 56 3.95 15.65 -14.31
N GLY A 57 4.75 14.73 -14.79
CA GLY A 57 6.21 14.91 -14.77
C GLY A 57 6.98 13.61 -14.80
N SER A 58 8.22 13.70 -14.39
CA SER A 58 9.13 12.56 -14.29
C SER A 58 9.03 11.89 -12.91
N SER A 59 10.04 11.10 -12.54
CA SER A 59 10.13 10.53 -11.19
C SER A 59 10.10 11.58 -10.06
N HIS A 60 10.49 12.82 -10.32
CA HIS A 60 10.39 13.91 -9.35
C HIS A 60 8.93 14.22 -8.98
N MET A 61 7.98 14.07 -9.90
CA MET A 61 6.56 14.14 -9.57
C MET A 61 6.08 12.83 -8.97
N GLY A 62 6.49 11.70 -9.56
CA GLY A 62 6.01 10.37 -9.18
C GLY A 62 6.44 9.92 -7.80
N MET A 63 7.64 10.29 -7.37
CA MET A 63 8.26 9.80 -6.14
C MET A 63 8.43 10.87 -5.05
N ASN A 64 8.09 12.13 -5.32
CA ASN A 64 8.23 13.21 -4.34
C ASN A 64 6.88 13.82 -3.94
N VAL A 65 5.78 13.52 -4.64
CA VAL A 65 4.44 14.03 -4.34
C VAL A 65 3.45 12.88 -4.17
N ASP A 66 2.86 12.76 -2.99
CA ASP A 66 1.89 11.72 -2.66
C ASP A 66 0.44 12.22 -2.82
N PRO A 67 -0.31 11.71 -3.83
CA PRO A 67 -1.72 12.04 -4.01
C PRO A 67 -2.61 11.65 -2.83
N SER A 68 -2.30 10.57 -2.11
CA SER A 68 -3.10 10.17 -0.94
C SER A 68 -2.98 11.18 0.19
N LEU A 69 -1.79 11.72 0.40
CA LEU A 69 -1.57 12.77 1.39
C LEU A 69 -2.22 14.11 0.99
N LEU A 70 -2.30 14.43 -0.32
CA LEU A 70 -3.08 15.60 -0.79
C LEU A 70 -4.57 15.46 -0.45
N TRP A 71 -5.10 14.25 -0.58
CA TRP A 71 -6.45 13.94 -0.15
C TRP A 71 -6.62 14.07 1.37
N ASP A 72 -5.76 13.44 2.15
CA ASP A 72 -5.87 13.43 3.61
C ASP A 72 -5.79 14.84 4.21
N LEU A 73 -4.87 15.67 3.72
CA LEU A 73 -4.66 17.01 4.23
C LEU A 73 -5.74 18.01 3.80
N ARG A 74 -6.17 17.98 2.53
CA ARG A 74 -7.02 19.04 1.95
C ARG A 74 -8.20 18.52 1.12
N GLY A 75 -8.42 17.21 1.05
CA GLY A 75 -9.49 16.62 0.23
C GLY A 75 -9.29 16.84 -1.27
N ILE A 76 -8.04 17.02 -1.71
CA ILE A 76 -7.70 17.27 -3.11
C ILE A 76 -7.71 15.94 -3.85
N ALA A 77 -8.63 15.81 -4.81
CA ALA A 77 -8.69 14.65 -5.70
C ALA A 77 -7.60 14.78 -6.79
N ALA A 78 -6.36 14.39 -6.44
CA ALA A 78 -5.20 14.46 -7.33
C ALA A 78 -4.85 13.09 -7.92
N TYR A 79 -4.44 13.06 -9.19
CA TYR A 79 -3.94 11.86 -9.84
C TYR A 79 -2.59 12.11 -10.52
N ASN A 80 -1.66 11.16 -10.39
CA ASN A 80 -0.28 11.32 -10.84
C ASN A 80 0.01 10.50 -12.12
N CYS A 81 0.07 11.17 -13.27
CA CYS A 81 0.43 10.58 -14.55
C CYS A 81 1.91 10.82 -14.85
N TRP A 82 2.77 10.00 -14.29
CA TRP A 82 4.21 10.15 -14.34
C TRP A 82 4.93 8.94 -14.97
N GLY A 83 6.20 9.12 -15.28
CA GLY A 83 7.10 8.04 -15.68
C GLY A 83 8.56 8.40 -15.48
N SER A 84 9.39 7.41 -15.16
CA SER A 84 10.83 7.61 -15.02
C SER A 84 11.41 8.25 -16.27
N MET A 85 12.25 9.28 -16.09
CA MET A 85 12.89 10.03 -17.18
C MET A 85 11.89 10.57 -18.23
N GLN A 86 10.64 10.83 -17.84
CA GLN A 86 9.60 11.32 -18.74
C GLN A 86 10.01 12.64 -19.39
N GLN A 87 9.96 12.63 -20.73
CA GLN A 87 10.35 13.77 -21.54
C GLN A 87 9.18 14.75 -21.74
N PRO A 88 9.41 16.05 -22.01
CA PRO A 88 8.33 17.02 -22.17
C PRO A 88 7.30 16.67 -23.24
N TRP A 89 7.71 16.00 -24.33
CA TRP A 89 6.75 15.53 -25.34
C TRP A 89 5.88 14.39 -24.85
N ASN A 90 6.39 13.51 -23.99
CA ASN A 90 5.57 12.47 -23.37
C ASN A 90 4.53 13.10 -22.42
N THR A 91 4.96 14.08 -21.60
CA THR A 91 4.08 14.86 -20.71
C THR A 91 2.95 15.54 -21.50
N TYR A 92 3.28 16.15 -22.67
CA TYR A 92 2.29 16.76 -23.56
C TYR A 92 1.24 15.76 -24.04
N TYR A 93 1.67 14.57 -24.51
CA TYR A 93 0.73 13.55 -24.97
C TYR A 93 -0.06 12.90 -23.82
N TYR A 94 0.52 12.79 -22.64
CA TYR A 94 -0.19 12.36 -21.43
C TYR A 94 -1.30 13.36 -21.07
N LEU A 95 -0.98 14.64 -21.06
CA LEU A 95 -1.99 15.68 -20.82
C LEU A 95 -3.11 15.61 -21.87
N LYS A 96 -2.78 15.53 -23.15
CA LYS A 96 -3.79 15.37 -24.22
C LYS A 96 -4.70 14.17 -23.99
N GLU A 97 -4.14 13.05 -23.58
CA GLU A 97 -4.89 11.84 -23.31
C GLU A 97 -5.78 12.00 -22.08
N CYS A 98 -5.24 12.54 -20.99
CA CYS A 98 -5.98 12.75 -19.75
C CYS A 98 -7.18 13.68 -19.93
N LEU A 99 -7.04 14.74 -20.70
CA LEU A 99 -8.12 15.70 -20.98
C LEU A 99 -9.30 15.12 -21.79
N LYS A 100 -9.18 13.93 -22.36
CA LYS A 100 -10.32 13.23 -22.98
C LYS A 100 -11.28 12.61 -21.95
N TYR A 101 -10.80 12.39 -20.74
CA TYR A 101 -11.52 11.65 -19.68
C TYR A 101 -11.80 12.49 -18.44
N GLN A 102 -10.97 13.50 -18.18
CA GLN A 102 -11.03 14.32 -16.97
C GLN A 102 -11.02 15.80 -17.35
N THR A 103 -11.68 16.61 -16.52
CA THR A 103 -11.69 18.07 -16.61
C THR A 103 -11.09 18.66 -15.33
N PRO A 104 -9.75 18.56 -15.16
CA PRO A 104 -9.11 18.99 -13.94
C PRO A 104 -9.25 20.51 -13.73
N LYS A 105 -9.25 20.95 -12.49
CA LYS A 105 -9.27 22.36 -12.09
C LYS A 105 -7.88 22.98 -12.03
N LEU A 106 -6.86 22.10 -11.99
CA LEU A 106 -5.45 22.48 -11.98
C LEU A 106 -4.61 21.35 -12.59
N VAL A 107 -3.63 21.73 -13.39
CA VAL A 107 -2.51 20.87 -13.76
C VAL A 107 -1.30 21.30 -12.95
N VAL A 108 -0.61 20.38 -12.29
CA VAL A 108 0.69 20.61 -11.66
C VAL A 108 1.73 19.85 -12.44
N MET A 109 2.70 20.55 -13.00
CA MET A 109 3.74 19.95 -13.83
C MET A 109 5.11 20.12 -13.17
N ASP A 110 5.77 18.99 -12.86
CA ASP A 110 7.20 19.01 -12.55
C ASP A 110 8.01 19.26 -13.82
N VAL A 111 8.90 20.25 -13.75
CA VAL A 111 9.65 20.72 -14.91
C VAL A 111 11.07 20.15 -14.99
N TYR A 112 11.44 19.16 -14.16
CA TYR A 112 12.75 18.53 -14.23
C TYR A 112 13.04 17.98 -15.62
N GLY A 113 12.07 17.26 -16.22
CA GLY A 113 12.20 16.74 -17.59
C GLY A 113 12.40 17.80 -18.66
N VAL A 114 11.94 19.04 -18.42
CA VAL A 114 12.13 20.17 -19.36
C VAL A 114 13.61 20.57 -19.49
N THR A 115 14.40 20.32 -18.44
CA THR A 115 15.83 20.64 -18.41
C THR A 115 16.73 19.58 -19.06
N PHE A 116 16.17 18.49 -19.59
CA PHE A 116 16.93 17.41 -20.23
C PHE A 116 17.59 17.87 -21.54
N SER A 117 18.56 17.08 -22.01
CA SER A 117 19.27 17.35 -23.26
C SER A 117 18.39 17.22 -24.52
N GLY A 118 17.25 16.56 -24.41
CA GLY A 118 16.36 16.21 -25.53
C GLY A 118 16.79 14.96 -26.29
N ASP A 119 17.81 14.27 -25.81
CA ASP A 119 18.32 13.03 -26.39
C ASP A 119 17.43 11.83 -26.05
N PHE A 120 17.68 10.73 -26.72
CA PHE A 120 16.97 9.47 -26.49
C PHE A 120 17.20 8.93 -25.08
N PRO A 121 16.13 8.70 -24.25
CA PRO A 121 16.29 8.34 -22.85
C PRO A 121 16.60 6.85 -22.61
N GLY A 122 16.79 6.06 -23.68
CA GLY A 122 16.92 4.61 -23.65
C GLY A 122 15.61 3.88 -23.93
N TYR A 123 15.71 2.62 -24.36
CA TYR A 123 14.56 1.86 -24.82
C TYR A 123 13.54 1.58 -23.70
N ASP A 124 14.01 1.23 -22.50
CA ASP A 124 13.13 0.93 -21.36
C ASP A 124 12.28 2.14 -20.95
N ASN A 125 12.89 3.32 -20.83
CA ASN A 125 12.16 4.56 -20.54
C ASN A 125 11.17 4.92 -21.66
N LEU A 126 11.52 4.62 -22.92
CA LEU A 126 10.63 4.82 -24.05
C LEU A 126 9.42 3.89 -24.00
N VAL A 127 9.60 2.61 -23.65
CA VAL A 127 8.53 1.65 -23.40
C VAL A 127 7.60 2.17 -22.30
N LYS A 128 8.15 2.56 -21.16
CA LYS A 128 7.40 3.13 -20.02
C LYS A 128 6.57 4.36 -20.43
N ALA A 129 7.15 5.26 -21.22
CA ALA A 129 6.50 6.49 -21.65
C ALA A 129 5.48 6.33 -22.79
N THR A 130 5.37 5.16 -23.42
CA THR A 130 4.50 4.99 -24.60
C THR A 130 3.52 3.84 -24.48
N GLN A 131 3.83 2.76 -23.75
CA GLN A 131 3.03 1.53 -23.81
C GLN A 131 1.79 1.55 -22.91
N GLY A 132 1.74 2.34 -21.85
CA GLY A 132 0.53 2.52 -21.02
C GLY A 132 -0.63 3.21 -21.75
N LEU A 133 -0.34 4.06 -22.76
CA LEU A 133 -1.39 4.73 -23.52
C LEU A 133 -2.21 3.74 -24.37
N ARG A 134 -3.54 3.91 -24.38
CA ARG A 134 -4.43 3.17 -25.28
C ARG A 134 -4.17 3.56 -26.74
N LEU A 135 -4.41 2.61 -27.67
CA LEU A 135 -4.17 2.85 -29.08
C LEU A 135 -5.03 4.02 -29.60
N SER A 136 -4.36 5.10 -29.98
CA SER A 136 -4.96 6.35 -30.45
C SER A 136 -4.01 7.09 -31.39
N GLY A 137 -4.49 8.15 -32.04
CA GLY A 137 -3.65 9.04 -32.81
C GLY A 137 -2.53 9.65 -31.94
N ASP A 138 -2.85 10.03 -30.71
CA ASP A 138 -1.90 10.64 -29.78
C ASP A 138 -0.80 9.64 -29.33
N LYS A 139 -1.15 8.35 -29.11
CA LYS A 139 -0.14 7.30 -28.88
C LYS A 139 0.81 7.16 -30.06
N ILE A 140 0.24 7.12 -31.28
CA ILE A 140 1.06 6.99 -32.51
C ILE A 140 2.00 8.18 -32.65
N GLU A 141 1.49 9.40 -32.49
CA GLU A 141 2.31 10.62 -32.55
C GLU A 141 3.37 10.64 -31.44
N ASN A 142 3.01 10.26 -30.19
CA ASN A 142 3.95 10.14 -29.10
C ASN A 142 5.11 9.19 -29.44
N ILE A 143 4.80 8.00 -30.00
CA ILE A 143 5.84 7.05 -30.43
C ILE A 143 6.72 7.64 -31.54
N LEU A 144 6.12 8.28 -32.56
CA LEU A 144 6.84 8.84 -33.69
C LEU A 144 7.79 9.98 -33.27
N VAL A 145 7.40 10.75 -32.28
CA VAL A 145 8.21 11.86 -31.74
C VAL A 145 9.29 11.34 -30.79
N SER A 146 8.96 10.34 -29.96
CA SER A 146 9.83 9.84 -28.90
C SER A 146 10.89 8.87 -29.43
N ALA A 147 10.54 8.01 -30.37
CA ALA A 147 11.33 6.85 -30.75
C ALA A 147 12.23 7.08 -31.97
N PRO A 148 13.50 6.67 -31.92
CA PRO A 148 14.31 6.40 -33.10
C PRO A 148 13.58 5.45 -34.09
N GLU A 149 13.88 5.57 -35.38
CA GLU A 149 13.15 4.84 -36.43
C GLU A 149 13.17 3.32 -36.24
N GLU A 150 14.29 2.77 -35.77
CA GLU A 150 14.47 1.36 -35.51
C GLU A 150 13.50 0.77 -34.46
N TYR A 151 13.03 1.56 -33.50
CA TYR A 151 12.13 1.08 -32.43
C TYR A 151 10.64 1.34 -32.72
N ARG A 152 10.30 2.21 -33.67
CA ARG A 152 8.93 2.63 -33.93
C ARG A 152 7.98 1.48 -34.23
N SER A 153 8.42 0.54 -35.08
CA SER A 153 7.58 -0.60 -35.45
C SER A 153 7.29 -1.53 -34.26
N ALA A 154 8.27 -1.75 -33.40
CA ALA A 154 8.10 -2.58 -32.22
C ALA A 154 7.11 -1.94 -31.22
N LEU A 155 7.24 -0.64 -30.98
CA LEU A 155 6.36 0.10 -30.06
C LEU A 155 4.94 0.27 -30.62
N LEU A 156 4.77 0.47 -31.93
CA LEU A 156 3.45 0.58 -32.57
C LEU A 156 2.70 -0.75 -32.56
N LEU A 157 3.40 -1.87 -32.75
CA LEU A 157 2.79 -3.20 -32.73
C LEU A 157 2.66 -3.76 -31.31
N GLY A 158 3.42 -3.25 -30.35
CA GLY A 158 3.45 -3.69 -28.94
C GLY A 158 4.05 -5.08 -28.78
N LEU A 159 3.40 -6.12 -29.29
CA LEU A 159 3.81 -7.52 -29.12
C LEU A 159 5.30 -7.81 -29.38
N PRO A 160 5.99 -7.23 -30.40
CA PRO A 160 7.42 -7.45 -30.55
C PRO A 160 8.27 -6.97 -29.36
N SER A 161 7.80 -6.00 -28.59
CA SER A 161 8.52 -5.44 -27.44
C SER A 161 8.48 -6.38 -26.22
N TYR A 162 7.44 -7.20 -26.06
CA TYR A 162 7.22 -8.02 -24.88
C TYR A 162 6.87 -9.48 -25.17
N HIS A 163 7.07 -9.96 -26.39
CA HIS A 163 6.77 -11.34 -26.77
C HIS A 163 7.53 -12.39 -25.95
N TYR A 164 8.68 -12.04 -25.37
CA TYR A 164 9.47 -12.93 -24.51
C TYR A 164 8.83 -13.17 -23.13
N ARG A 165 7.87 -12.34 -22.70
CA ARG A 165 7.15 -12.53 -21.44
C ARG A 165 6.22 -13.75 -21.41
N TYR A 166 6.10 -14.50 -22.48
CA TYR A 166 5.24 -15.70 -22.51
C TYR A 166 5.49 -16.69 -21.39
N SER A 167 6.72 -16.73 -20.84
CA SER A 167 7.09 -17.58 -19.69
C SER A 167 6.79 -16.94 -18.33
N GLU A 168 6.43 -15.66 -18.29
CA GLU A 168 6.16 -14.88 -17.09
C GLU A 168 4.65 -14.65 -16.87
N ILE A 169 3.82 -15.03 -17.85
CA ILE A 169 2.38 -14.82 -17.80
C ILE A 169 1.76 -15.75 -16.76
N THR A 170 0.96 -15.17 -15.89
CA THR A 170 0.23 -15.84 -14.81
C THR A 170 -1.28 -15.67 -14.96
N GLY A 171 -2.05 -16.32 -14.09
CA GLY A 171 -3.49 -16.08 -14.01
C GLY A 171 -3.85 -14.64 -13.67
N GLU A 172 -2.97 -13.94 -12.97
CA GLU A 172 -3.12 -12.54 -12.58
C GLU A 172 -3.14 -11.59 -13.78
N ASP A 173 -2.30 -11.81 -14.81
CA ASP A 173 -2.33 -11.01 -16.05
C ASP A 173 -3.69 -11.06 -16.74
N PHE A 174 -4.36 -12.21 -16.68
CA PHE A 174 -5.73 -12.37 -17.19
C PHE A 174 -6.77 -11.72 -16.28
N HIS A 175 -6.61 -11.87 -14.95
CA HIS A 175 -7.51 -11.27 -13.99
C HIS A 175 -7.49 -9.74 -14.12
N ASN A 176 -6.31 -9.14 -14.14
CA ASN A 176 -6.13 -7.69 -14.27
C ASN A 176 -6.69 -7.18 -15.60
N PHE A 177 -6.57 -7.93 -16.68
CA PHE A 177 -7.15 -7.54 -17.96
C PHE A 177 -8.69 -7.56 -17.98
N PHE A 178 -9.33 -8.54 -17.34
CA PHE A 178 -10.78 -8.75 -17.45
C PHE A 178 -11.59 -8.15 -16.31
N TRP A 179 -11.04 -8.09 -15.09
CA TRP A 179 -11.81 -7.81 -13.89
C TRP A 179 -11.22 -6.72 -12.98
N ASP A 180 -9.92 -6.47 -13.06
CA ASP A 180 -9.32 -5.46 -12.23
C ASP A 180 -9.61 -4.07 -12.78
N LYS A 181 -10.23 -3.23 -11.93
CA LYS A 181 -10.41 -1.80 -12.16
C LYS A 181 -9.85 -1.08 -10.97
N ASP A 182 -8.62 -0.65 -11.11
CA ASP A 182 -7.97 0.12 -10.05
C ASP A 182 -8.42 1.59 -10.12
N THR A 183 -9.38 1.91 -9.26
CA THR A 183 -9.87 3.28 -9.07
C THR A 183 -9.29 3.93 -7.81
N LYS A 184 -8.28 3.33 -7.19
CA LYS A 184 -7.73 3.74 -5.90
C LYS A 184 -6.93 5.02 -5.98
N ILE A 185 -6.92 5.75 -4.87
CA ILE A 185 -5.99 6.86 -4.70
C ILE A 185 -4.57 6.26 -4.68
N GLN A 186 -3.71 6.82 -5.52
CA GLN A 186 -2.30 6.45 -5.50
C GLN A 186 -1.68 6.83 -4.16
N SER A 187 -0.89 5.93 -3.60
CA SER A 187 -0.04 6.17 -2.44
C SER A 187 1.40 5.87 -2.80
N ILE A 188 2.31 6.53 -2.12
CA ILE A 188 3.75 6.30 -2.29
C ILE A 188 4.23 5.67 -0.99
N ASP A 189 4.76 4.46 -1.08
CA ASP A 189 5.42 3.78 0.03
C ASP A 189 6.91 3.64 -0.27
N VAL A 190 7.69 4.48 0.39
CA VAL A 190 9.15 4.38 0.42
C VAL A 190 9.67 4.01 1.81
N SER A 191 8.81 3.45 2.66
CA SER A 191 9.17 2.98 3.99
C SER A 191 10.28 1.92 3.88
N GLY A 192 11.40 2.17 4.52
CA GLY A 192 12.59 1.31 4.42
C GLY A 192 13.57 1.67 3.31
N ALA A 193 13.31 2.70 2.51
CA ALA A 193 14.34 3.24 1.62
C ALA A 193 15.52 3.80 2.47
N PRO A 194 16.78 3.50 2.09
CA PRO A 194 17.93 3.97 2.83
C PRO A 194 18.03 5.50 2.74
N VAL A 195 18.37 6.15 3.85
CA VAL A 195 18.65 7.60 3.84
C VAL A 195 20.02 7.85 3.19
N GLN A 196 20.06 8.74 2.22
CA GLN A 196 21.31 9.26 1.65
C GLN A 196 21.49 10.72 2.04
N SER A 197 22.47 11.00 2.89
CA SER A 197 22.83 12.37 3.30
C SER A 197 23.72 13.03 2.25
N PHE A 198 23.41 14.27 1.90
CA PHE A 198 24.23 15.13 1.04
C PHE A 198 23.93 16.61 1.30
N ASP A 199 24.78 17.48 0.79
CA ASP A 199 24.53 18.93 0.81
C ASP A 199 23.90 19.35 -0.52
N ILE A 200 22.72 19.98 -0.50
CA ILE A 200 22.15 20.61 -1.69
C ILE A 200 22.96 21.86 -2.02
N PRO A 201 23.54 21.95 -3.24
CA PRO A 201 24.30 23.12 -3.64
C PRO A 201 23.46 24.41 -3.57
N ASP A 202 24.02 25.48 -3.05
CA ASP A 202 23.37 26.79 -3.09
C ASP A 202 23.50 27.38 -4.51
N VAL A 203 22.40 27.35 -5.24
CA VAL A 203 22.27 27.86 -6.60
C VAL A 203 21.58 29.23 -6.67
N SER A 204 21.25 29.82 -5.52
CA SER A 204 20.51 31.09 -5.43
C SER A 204 21.23 32.29 -6.07
N GLY A 205 22.56 32.21 -6.15
CA GLY A 205 23.40 33.20 -6.83
C GLY A 205 23.40 33.14 -8.36
N ILE A 206 22.88 32.05 -8.96
CA ILE A 206 22.87 31.83 -10.41
C ILE A 206 21.69 32.55 -11.03
N LYS A 207 21.94 33.68 -11.72
CA LYS A 207 20.91 34.54 -12.33
C LYS A 207 20.83 34.43 -13.86
N CYS A 208 21.87 33.92 -14.51
CA CYS A 208 21.84 33.74 -15.95
C CYS A 208 21.05 32.50 -16.35
N SER A 209 20.35 32.57 -17.48
CA SER A 209 19.68 31.45 -18.11
C SER A 209 20.58 30.77 -19.15
N GLU A 210 20.25 29.52 -19.45
CA GLU A 210 20.83 28.74 -20.55
C GLU A 210 19.67 28.20 -21.41
N PRO A 211 19.79 28.21 -22.74
CA PRO A 211 18.76 27.68 -23.62
C PRO A 211 18.43 26.21 -23.29
N LEU A 212 17.16 25.89 -23.34
CA LEU A 212 16.67 24.50 -23.29
C LEU A 212 16.99 23.81 -24.63
N ALA A 213 17.01 22.48 -24.64
CA ALA A 213 17.03 21.76 -25.89
C ALA A 213 15.77 22.11 -26.71
N GLU A 214 15.94 22.39 -27.99
CA GLU A 214 14.87 22.90 -28.89
C GLU A 214 13.58 22.06 -28.79
N LYS A 215 13.72 20.75 -28.81
CA LYS A 215 12.58 19.84 -28.70
C LYS A 215 11.91 19.92 -27.32
N CYS A 216 12.69 20.03 -26.23
CA CYS A 216 12.16 20.19 -24.89
C CYS A 216 11.37 21.50 -24.75
N GLU A 217 11.95 22.64 -25.19
CA GLU A 217 11.26 23.94 -25.16
C GLU A 217 10.00 23.92 -26.01
N THR A 218 10.06 23.32 -27.21
CA THR A 218 8.90 23.21 -28.12
C THR A 218 7.72 22.50 -27.46
N TYR A 219 7.94 21.34 -26.82
CA TYR A 219 6.87 20.59 -26.19
C TYR A 219 6.45 21.15 -24.84
N PHE A 220 7.35 21.80 -24.13
CA PHE A 220 7.00 22.55 -22.92
C PHE A 220 6.01 23.68 -23.27
N ARG A 221 6.31 24.50 -24.28
CA ARG A 221 5.39 25.56 -24.75
C ARG A 221 4.05 24.97 -25.23
N LYS A 222 4.05 23.88 -25.98
CA LYS A 222 2.82 23.19 -26.38
C LYS A 222 1.99 22.71 -25.18
N THR A 223 2.62 22.32 -24.08
CA THR A 223 1.91 21.93 -22.87
C THR A 223 1.24 23.13 -22.22
N LEU A 224 1.92 24.29 -22.17
CA LEU A 224 1.34 25.54 -21.67
C LEU A 224 0.17 26.00 -22.55
N GLU A 225 0.38 26.00 -23.88
CA GLU A 225 -0.65 26.35 -24.87
C GLU A 225 -1.88 25.44 -24.77
N LEU A 226 -1.69 24.15 -24.56
CA LEU A 226 -2.79 23.18 -24.39
C LEU A 226 -3.60 23.47 -23.12
N CYS A 227 -2.94 23.84 -22.01
CA CYS A 227 -3.64 24.26 -20.79
C CYS A 227 -4.41 25.57 -20.99
N GLU A 228 -3.81 26.55 -21.71
CA GLU A 228 -4.47 27.82 -22.05
C GLU A 228 -5.71 27.58 -22.94
N GLU A 229 -5.57 26.77 -24.00
CA GLU A 229 -6.67 26.39 -24.90
C GLU A 229 -7.82 25.67 -24.16
N ALA A 230 -7.47 24.85 -23.15
CA ALA A 230 -8.44 24.13 -22.32
C ALA A 230 -9.02 24.97 -21.17
N GLU A 231 -8.56 26.21 -21.01
CA GLU A 231 -8.91 27.12 -19.89
C GLU A 231 -8.62 26.50 -18.52
N ILE A 232 -7.57 25.67 -18.41
CA ILE A 232 -7.15 25.00 -17.18
C ILE A 232 -5.89 25.67 -16.65
N PRO A 233 -5.88 26.21 -15.42
CA PRO A 233 -4.67 26.77 -14.83
C PRO A 233 -3.59 25.68 -14.68
N ILE A 234 -2.33 26.09 -14.87
CA ILE A 234 -1.18 25.22 -14.66
C ILE A 234 -0.22 25.84 -13.64
N LEU A 235 0.28 25.00 -12.73
CA LEU A 235 1.34 25.31 -11.76
C LEU A 235 2.58 24.54 -12.15
N LEU A 236 3.68 25.24 -12.37
CA LEU A 236 4.99 24.63 -12.61
C LEU A 236 5.74 24.49 -11.30
N VAL A 237 6.33 23.31 -11.08
CA VAL A 237 7.12 23.04 -9.87
C VAL A 237 8.45 22.39 -10.26
N ALA A 238 9.50 22.66 -9.49
CA ALA A 238 10.74 21.92 -9.50
C ALA A 238 11.04 21.49 -8.07
N SER A 239 10.89 20.20 -7.75
CA SER A 239 11.24 19.66 -6.44
C SER A 239 12.73 19.86 -6.15
N PRO A 240 13.14 20.08 -4.90
CA PRO A 240 14.55 20.28 -4.57
C PRO A 240 15.29 18.94 -4.65
N TYR A 241 16.53 18.97 -5.13
CA TYR A 241 17.40 17.80 -5.28
C TYR A 241 18.88 18.24 -5.34
N TYR A 242 19.82 17.29 -5.52
CA TYR A 242 21.22 17.62 -5.75
C TYR A 242 21.40 18.24 -7.13
N ILE A 243 21.20 19.56 -7.20
CA ILE A 243 21.18 20.33 -8.45
C ILE A 243 22.57 20.83 -8.85
N HIS A 244 22.88 20.80 -10.15
CA HIS A 244 24.05 21.41 -10.73
C HIS A 244 23.77 22.83 -11.25
N GLU A 245 24.83 23.64 -11.35
CA GLU A 245 24.75 25.03 -11.85
C GLU A 245 24.07 25.13 -13.23
N GLN A 246 24.41 24.21 -14.15
CA GLN A 246 23.83 24.19 -15.48
C GLN A 246 22.33 23.93 -15.48
N GLU A 247 21.87 23.05 -14.61
CA GLU A 247 20.44 22.77 -14.46
C GLU A 247 19.70 24.00 -13.93
N GLN A 248 20.26 24.71 -12.93
CA GLN A 248 19.67 25.95 -12.45
C GLN A 248 19.57 27.01 -13.53
N ARG A 249 20.56 27.12 -14.43
CA ARG A 249 20.49 28.04 -15.56
C ARG A 249 19.32 27.68 -16.51
N ARG A 250 19.07 26.40 -16.70
CA ARG A 250 17.91 25.92 -17.48
C ARG A 250 16.60 26.17 -16.76
N PHE A 251 16.53 25.97 -15.43
CA PHE A 251 15.36 26.38 -14.65
C PHE A 251 15.12 27.89 -14.71
N ASN A 252 16.15 28.72 -14.77
CA ASN A 252 15.97 30.16 -15.00
C ASN A 252 15.30 30.40 -16.37
N ARG A 253 15.67 29.63 -17.42
CA ARG A 253 14.97 29.69 -18.72
C ARG A 253 13.53 29.23 -18.65
N VAL A 254 13.25 28.17 -17.87
CA VAL A 254 11.86 27.75 -17.58
C VAL A 254 11.07 28.89 -16.94
N GLY A 255 11.67 29.59 -15.96
CA GLY A 255 11.06 30.76 -15.31
C GLY A 255 10.76 31.90 -16.29
N GLU A 256 11.68 32.22 -17.22
CA GLU A 256 11.45 33.23 -18.26
C GLU A 256 10.25 32.85 -19.15
N ILE A 257 10.16 31.57 -19.56
CA ILE A 257 9.01 31.07 -20.36
C ILE A 257 7.73 31.11 -19.53
N ALA A 258 7.78 30.71 -18.26
CA ALA A 258 6.62 30.79 -17.37
C ALA A 258 6.08 32.22 -17.26
N GLU A 259 6.97 33.23 -17.16
CA GLU A 259 6.61 34.66 -17.15
C GLU A 259 5.96 35.09 -18.49
N GLU A 260 6.47 34.60 -19.64
CA GLU A 260 5.89 34.87 -20.97
C GLU A 260 4.41 34.43 -21.05
N TYR A 261 4.05 33.31 -20.40
CA TYR A 261 2.69 32.76 -20.36
C TYR A 261 1.88 33.21 -19.13
N GLY A 262 2.47 33.97 -18.20
CA GLY A 262 1.81 34.38 -16.96
C GLY A 262 1.52 33.21 -16.01
N VAL A 263 2.32 32.16 -16.05
CA VAL A 263 2.15 30.91 -15.28
C VAL A 263 3.06 30.92 -14.04
N PRO A 264 2.54 30.56 -12.85
CA PRO A 264 3.37 30.43 -11.65
C PRO A 264 4.42 29.31 -11.78
N PHE A 265 5.65 29.58 -11.32
CA PHE A 265 6.72 28.61 -11.24
C PHE A 265 7.35 28.62 -9.85
N LEU A 266 7.28 27.50 -9.14
CA LEU A 266 7.87 27.28 -7.83
C LEU A 266 9.16 26.45 -7.98
N ASN A 267 10.29 27.12 -7.97
CA ASN A 267 11.60 26.45 -7.99
C ASN A 267 12.13 26.25 -6.58
N PHE A 268 11.85 25.09 -5.99
CA PHE A 268 12.25 24.78 -4.62
C PHE A 268 13.75 24.50 -4.45
N ASN A 269 14.54 24.39 -5.52
CA ASN A 269 15.98 24.36 -5.42
C ASN A 269 16.57 25.68 -4.87
N LEU A 270 15.81 26.77 -4.96
CA LEU A 270 16.20 28.08 -4.43
C LEU A 270 15.87 28.25 -2.93
N ASN A 271 14.87 27.54 -2.43
CA ASN A 271 14.31 27.77 -1.09
C ASN A 271 13.82 26.50 -0.38
N TYR A 272 14.45 25.35 -0.62
CA TYR A 272 14.07 24.05 -0.03
C TYR A 272 13.96 24.09 1.50
N ARG A 273 14.70 24.99 2.17
CA ARG A 273 14.62 25.16 3.63
C ARG A 273 13.27 25.68 4.11
N GLU A 274 12.55 26.43 3.27
CA GLU A 274 11.19 26.90 3.58
C GLU A 274 10.18 25.74 3.66
N LEU A 275 10.48 24.62 2.98
CA LEU A 275 9.71 23.39 3.06
C LEU A 275 9.99 22.60 4.34
N GLY A 276 11.00 22.99 5.14
CA GLY A 276 11.49 22.21 6.28
C GLY A 276 12.25 20.94 5.89
N ILE A 277 12.72 20.85 4.62
CA ILE A 277 13.48 19.71 4.12
C ILE A 277 14.91 19.77 4.67
N ASP A 278 15.35 18.66 5.25
CA ASP A 278 16.71 18.41 5.70
C ASP A 278 17.39 17.39 4.77
N PRO A 279 18.40 17.78 3.97
CA PRO A 279 19.07 16.85 3.06
C PRO A 279 19.78 15.68 3.75
N ASN A 280 19.91 15.69 5.06
CA ASN A 280 20.55 14.61 5.80
C ASN A 280 19.61 13.45 6.13
N VAL A 281 18.29 13.66 6.06
CA VAL A 281 17.29 12.65 6.47
C VAL A 281 16.13 12.49 5.48
N ASP A 282 15.89 13.50 4.64
CA ASP A 282 14.69 13.56 3.79
C ASP A 282 14.91 13.03 2.36
N TYR A 283 16.07 12.41 2.05
CA TYR A 283 16.38 11.85 0.74
C TYR A 283 16.83 10.40 0.82
N CYS A 284 16.41 9.59 -0.14
CA CYS A 284 16.88 8.22 -0.33
C CYS A 284 17.97 8.10 -1.41
N ASP A 285 18.08 9.08 -2.29
CA ASP A 285 19.16 9.28 -3.25
C ASP A 285 19.35 10.78 -3.57
N LEU A 286 20.12 11.13 -4.60
CA LEU A 286 20.38 12.54 -4.95
C LEU A 286 19.17 13.29 -5.53
N ALA A 287 18.05 12.61 -5.81
CA ALA A 287 16.91 13.16 -6.53
C ALA A 287 15.54 12.85 -5.88
N HIS A 288 15.45 11.77 -5.12
CA HIS A 288 14.19 11.28 -4.59
C HIS A 288 14.16 11.34 -3.07
N MET A 289 12.96 11.61 -2.54
CA MET A 289 12.75 11.86 -1.11
C MET A 289 12.44 10.57 -0.35
N THR A 290 12.79 10.55 0.95
CA THR A 290 12.23 9.60 1.91
C THR A 290 10.79 9.95 2.22
N GLN A 291 10.08 9.07 2.93
CA GLN A 291 8.72 9.33 3.40
C GLN A 291 8.59 10.69 4.10
N GLY A 292 9.53 11.03 5.00
CA GLY A 292 9.52 12.32 5.70
C GLY A 292 9.70 13.54 4.77
N GLY A 293 10.51 13.41 3.72
CA GLY A 293 10.66 14.45 2.69
C GLY A 293 9.40 14.61 1.85
N ILE A 294 8.80 13.50 1.40
CA ILE A 294 7.53 13.47 0.66
C ILE A 294 6.41 14.16 1.45
N GLU A 295 6.27 13.84 2.74
CA GLU A 295 5.26 14.43 3.61
C GLU A 295 5.40 15.97 3.70
N LYS A 296 6.61 16.47 3.89
CA LYS A 296 6.89 17.91 3.96
C LYS A 296 6.59 18.62 2.63
N TYR A 297 7.08 18.05 1.53
CA TYR A 297 6.91 18.65 0.21
C TYR A 297 5.44 18.61 -0.23
N THR A 298 4.78 17.47 -0.06
CA THR A 298 3.36 17.31 -0.40
C THR A 298 2.46 18.21 0.45
N ALA A 299 2.75 18.34 1.76
CA ALA A 299 1.99 19.23 2.64
C ALA A 299 2.08 20.69 2.19
N TYR A 300 3.27 21.16 1.81
CA TYR A 300 3.44 22.51 1.28
C TYR A 300 2.63 22.71 -0.01
N LEU A 301 2.70 21.76 -0.94
CA LEU A 301 1.93 21.82 -2.19
C LEU A 301 0.41 21.82 -1.92
N ALA A 302 -0.06 20.99 -0.98
CA ALA A 302 -1.46 20.96 -0.57
C ALA A 302 -1.96 22.34 -0.09
N ASP A 303 -1.16 23.00 0.76
CA ASP A 303 -1.47 24.31 1.31
C ASP A 303 -1.42 25.40 0.23
N TYR A 304 -0.39 25.37 -0.62
CA TYR A 304 -0.26 26.30 -1.73
C TYR A 304 -1.43 26.19 -2.70
N MET A 305 -1.74 24.99 -3.16
CA MET A 305 -2.84 24.75 -4.10
C MET A 305 -4.19 25.18 -3.52
N SER A 306 -4.48 24.81 -2.27
CA SER A 306 -5.75 25.19 -1.61
C SER A 306 -5.88 26.69 -1.38
N SER A 307 -4.76 27.42 -1.22
CA SER A 307 -4.76 28.86 -0.97
C SER A 307 -4.84 29.70 -2.26
N HIS A 308 -4.35 29.19 -3.38
CA HIS A 308 -4.22 29.95 -4.63
C HIS A 308 -5.20 29.52 -5.72
N TYR A 309 -5.81 28.34 -5.60
CA TYR A 309 -6.73 27.79 -6.61
C TYR A 309 -8.06 27.37 -5.98
N SER A 310 -9.14 27.46 -6.76
CA SER A 310 -10.47 27.03 -6.33
C SER A 310 -10.62 25.51 -6.48
N ILE A 311 -9.94 24.75 -5.64
CA ILE A 311 -10.02 23.30 -5.59
C ILE A 311 -10.97 22.90 -4.47
N PRO A 312 -12.02 22.09 -4.72
CA PRO A 312 -12.95 21.68 -3.69
C PRO A 312 -12.33 20.66 -2.74
N ASP A 313 -12.70 20.71 -1.46
CA ASP A 313 -12.47 19.60 -0.53
C ASP A 313 -13.51 18.51 -0.82
N ARG A 314 -13.07 17.44 -1.50
CA ARG A 314 -13.94 16.33 -1.91
C ARG A 314 -14.31 15.38 -0.78
N ARG A 315 -13.68 15.46 0.39
CA ARG A 315 -14.06 14.67 1.57
C ARG A 315 -15.48 14.99 2.03
N LEU A 316 -15.98 16.17 1.68
CA LEU A 316 -17.36 16.57 1.96
C LEU A 316 -18.38 15.95 0.97
N ASP A 317 -17.94 15.49 -0.19
CA ASP A 317 -18.75 14.83 -1.20
C ASP A 317 -18.71 13.31 -1.02
N LYS A 318 -19.64 12.78 -0.21
CA LYS A 318 -19.72 11.34 0.08
C LYS A 318 -19.91 10.46 -1.17
N SER A 319 -20.36 11.02 -2.28
CA SER A 319 -20.53 10.29 -3.54
C SER A 319 -19.25 10.23 -4.37
N HIS A 320 -18.22 10.99 -4.00
CA HIS A 320 -16.96 11.00 -4.72
C HIS A 320 -16.27 9.62 -4.60
N VAL A 321 -15.74 9.12 -5.72
CA VAL A 321 -15.16 7.78 -5.79
C VAL A 321 -14.08 7.56 -4.72
N TRP A 322 -13.25 8.54 -4.44
CA TRP A 322 -12.19 8.43 -3.45
C TRP A 322 -12.68 8.45 -2.01
N ASN A 323 -13.80 9.09 -1.71
CA ASN A 323 -14.44 8.93 -0.41
C ASN A 323 -14.91 7.50 -0.15
N GLN A 324 -15.31 6.80 -1.19
CA GLN A 324 -15.72 5.41 -1.08
C GLN A 324 -14.53 4.47 -0.84
N GLN A 325 -13.31 4.88 -1.20
CA GLN A 325 -12.07 4.11 -1.08
C GLN A 325 -11.30 4.40 0.22
N VAL A 326 -11.14 5.67 0.57
CA VAL A 326 -10.41 6.10 1.79
C VAL A 326 -11.03 5.52 3.04
N GLN A 327 -12.37 5.32 3.07
CA GLN A 327 -13.02 4.67 4.21
C GLN A 327 -12.62 3.19 4.38
N THR A 328 -12.02 2.56 3.38
CA THR A 328 -11.74 1.12 3.44
C THR A 328 -10.26 0.73 3.46
N GLU A 329 -9.32 1.54 3.00
CA GLU A 329 -7.93 1.10 2.87
C GLU A 329 -6.91 1.83 3.77
N SER A 330 -6.96 3.17 3.88
CA SER A 330 -6.01 3.92 4.72
C SER A 330 -6.28 3.77 6.22
N HIS A 331 -7.50 3.38 6.60
CA HIS A 331 -7.91 3.20 7.99
C HIS A 331 -7.99 1.74 8.43
N CYS A 332 -7.68 0.79 7.55
CA CYS A 332 -7.55 -0.61 7.92
C CYS A 332 -6.21 -0.84 8.62
N ILE A 333 -6.24 -0.84 9.95
CA ILE A 333 -5.04 -1.02 10.78
C ILE A 333 -4.68 -2.51 10.98
N TYR A 334 -5.57 -3.42 10.63
CA TYR A 334 -5.32 -4.84 10.68
C TYR A 334 -6.22 -5.61 9.71
N SER A 335 -5.65 -6.55 8.99
CA SER A 335 -6.38 -7.54 8.19
C SER A 335 -5.82 -8.93 8.44
N LEU A 336 -6.72 -9.90 8.62
CA LEU A 336 -6.33 -11.29 8.87
C LEU A 336 -5.72 -11.91 7.59
N PRO A 337 -4.46 -12.37 7.63
CA PRO A 337 -3.80 -12.87 6.41
C PRO A 337 -4.23 -14.29 6.01
N TYR A 338 -4.76 -15.06 6.96
CA TYR A 338 -5.21 -16.45 6.78
C TYR A 338 -6.44 -16.70 7.65
N ARG A 339 -7.27 -17.68 7.29
CA ARG A 339 -8.33 -18.15 8.19
C ARG A 339 -7.77 -18.54 9.54
N PHE A 340 -8.45 -18.15 10.60
CA PHE A 340 -8.08 -18.54 11.95
C PHE A 340 -8.95 -19.73 12.41
N TYR A 341 -8.29 -20.75 12.92
CA TYR A 341 -8.91 -21.90 13.56
C TYR A 341 -8.43 -21.96 15.00
N GLY A 342 -9.33 -21.71 15.94
CA GLY A 342 -9.08 -21.91 17.35
C GLY A 342 -9.29 -23.37 17.75
N GLY A 343 -8.59 -23.83 18.79
CA GLY A 343 -8.76 -25.18 19.36
C GLY A 343 -7.74 -25.41 20.46
N GLY A 344 -8.10 -26.21 21.47
CA GLY A 344 -7.19 -26.47 22.60
C GLY A 344 -6.78 -25.17 23.31
N HIS A 345 -5.55 -24.73 23.10
CA HIS A 345 -5.00 -23.48 23.62
C HIS A 345 -4.59 -22.51 22.50
N ASP A 346 -5.10 -22.72 21.27
CA ASP A 346 -4.76 -21.83 20.15
C ASP A 346 -5.50 -20.49 20.28
N TYR A 347 -4.78 -19.43 20.03
CA TYR A 347 -5.27 -18.06 19.98
C TYR A 347 -4.43 -17.25 18.98
N LEU A 348 -4.95 -16.11 18.55
CA LEU A 348 -4.22 -15.12 17.77
C LEU A 348 -4.35 -13.76 18.47
N ASP A 349 -3.23 -13.18 18.80
CA ASP A 349 -3.13 -11.79 19.25
C ASP A 349 -2.90 -10.91 18.04
N THR A 350 -3.81 -9.97 17.76
CA THR A 350 -3.69 -9.06 16.62
C THR A 350 -2.68 -7.94 16.86
N GLY A 351 -2.30 -7.70 18.12
CA GLY A 351 -1.49 -6.54 18.53
C GLY A 351 -2.25 -5.21 18.50
N VAL A 352 -3.53 -5.18 18.13
CA VAL A 352 -4.31 -3.95 18.02
C VAL A 352 -4.94 -3.58 19.36
N GLN A 353 -4.60 -2.41 19.89
CA GLN A 353 -5.17 -1.81 21.10
C GLN A 353 -6.36 -0.91 20.73
N LEU A 354 -7.57 -1.33 21.06
CA LEU A 354 -8.80 -0.61 20.70
C LEU A 354 -9.20 0.47 21.73
N TYR A 355 -8.62 0.43 22.92
CA TYR A 355 -9.06 1.21 24.09
C TYR A 355 -7.97 2.02 24.77
N GLU A 356 -6.84 2.26 24.12
CA GLU A 356 -5.84 3.23 24.56
C GLU A 356 -6.47 4.62 24.76
N ASN A 357 -7.38 4.98 23.85
CA ASN A 357 -8.29 6.11 24.01
C ASN A 357 -9.74 5.64 24.03
N PRO A 358 -10.44 5.66 25.17
CA PRO A 358 -11.84 5.20 25.26
C PRO A 358 -12.84 5.94 24.36
N TYR A 359 -12.49 7.13 23.90
CA TYR A 359 -13.34 7.94 23.00
C TYR A 359 -12.98 7.76 21.52
N ALA A 360 -11.90 7.05 21.20
CA ALA A 360 -11.53 6.78 19.83
C ALA A 360 -12.62 5.96 19.11
N SER A 361 -12.79 6.25 17.83
CA SER A 361 -13.67 5.49 16.94
C SER A 361 -12.91 4.30 16.37
N TYR A 362 -13.62 3.20 16.13
CA TYR A 362 -13.10 2.05 15.39
C TYR A 362 -14.22 1.23 14.75
N THR A 363 -13.86 0.37 13.83
CA THR A 363 -14.76 -0.64 13.27
C THR A 363 -14.06 -1.99 13.23
N ILE A 364 -14.76 -3.04 13.70
CA ILE A 364 -14.38 -4.44 13.53
C ILE A 364 -15.33 -5.03 12.50
N LEU A 365 -14.80 -5.50 11.37
CA LEU A 365 -15.53 -6.31 10.38
C LEU A 365 -15.03 -7.74 10.46
N THR A 366 -15.94 -8.71 10.54
CA THR A 366 -15.55 -10.12 10.62
C THR A 366 -16.59 -11.04 9.95
N GLU A 367 -16.10 -12.10 9.33
CA GLU A 367 -16.91 -13.27 8.95
C GLU A 367 -16.49 -14.45 9.81
N ILE A 368 -17.46 -15.03 10.51
CA ILE A 368 -17.25 -16.17 11.41
C ILE A 368 -18.05 -17.38 10.97
N ASN A 369 -17.53 -18.58 11.27
CA ASN A 369 -18.30 -19.80 11.20
C ASN A 369 -19.06 -20.01 12.53
N THR A 370 -20.36 -20.18 12.46
CA THR A 370 -21.24 -20.35 13.62
C THR A 370 -21.47 -21.81 14.01
N VAL A 371 -21.05 -22.75 13.16
CA VAL A 371 -21.17 -24.20 13.44
C VAL A 371 -20.07 -24.60 14.40
N CYS A 372 -20.46 -24.99 15.60
CA CYS A 372 -19.52 -25.38 16.62
C CYS A 372 -20.12 -26.34 17.63
N SER A 373 -19.28 -27.16 18.24
CA SER A 373 -19.67 -28.23 19.15
C SER A 373 -19.85 -27.82 20.61
N SER A 374 -19.38 -26.62 20.98
CA SER A 374 -19.41 -26.13 22.37
C SER A 374 -20.53 -25.13 22.61
N LYS A 375 -21.09 -25.15 23.83
CA LYS A 375 -22.11 -24.18 24.26
C LYS A 375 -21.53 -22.82 24.61
N ASP A 376 -20.25 -22.78 24.97
CA ASP A 376 -19.53 -21.57 25.36
C ASP A 376 -18.33 -21.42 24.47
N GLN A 377 -18.21 -20.26 23.81
CA GLN A 377 -17.13 -19.98 22.85
C GLN A 377 -16.79 -18.50 22.78
N VAL A 378 -15.55 -18.19 22.42
CA VAL A 378 -15.06 -16.83 22.16
C VAL A 378 -14.48 -16.79 20.75
N TRP A 379 -15.00 -15.93 19.87
CA TRP A 379 -14.42 -15.67 18.55
C TRP A 379 -13.36 -14.58 18.62
N PHE A 380 -13.73 -13.43 19.19
CA PHE A 380 -12.76 -12.37 19.47
C PHE A 380 -13.05 -11.71 20.82
N SER A 381 -12.00 -11.17 21.41
CA SER A 381 -12.04 -10.46 22.69
C SER A 381 -10.99 -9.35 22.74
N CYS A 382 -11.42 -8.13 22.98
CA CYS A 382 -10.65 -7.07 23.59
C CYS A 382 -11.43 -6.64 24.83
N PHE A 383 -11.40 -7.51 25.87
CA PHE A 383 -12.31 -7.44 26.98
C PHE A 383 -11.59 -7.81 28.28
N HIS A 384 -11.57 -6.88 29.20
CA HIS A 384 -11.01 -7.08 30.54
C HIS A 384 -12.09 -7.56 31.49
N GLU A 385 -11.89 -8.75 32.05
CA GLU A 385 -12.77 -9.30 33.09
C GLU A 385 -12.25 -8.87 34.47
N GLY A 386 -12.98 -8.05 35.16
CA GLY A 386 -12.69 -7.53 36.49
C GLY A 386 -13.96 -6.94 37.12
N GLU A 387 -13.82 -6.19 38.22
CA GLU A 387 -14.98 -5.50 38.83
C GLU A 387 -15.67 -4.58 37.83
N ASP A 388 -14.92 -4.05 36.86
CA ASP A 388 -15.38 -3.22 35.74
C ASP A 388 -15.20 -3.94 34.41
N LEU A 389 -16.09 -4.85 34.06
CA LEU A 389 -16.10 -5.51 32.75
C LEU A 389 -16.06 -4.48 31.61
N ARG A 390 -14.92 -4.33 30.94
CA ARG A 390 -14.70 -3.29 29.92
C ARG A 390 -14.33 -3.92 28.58
N GLY A 391 -14.72 -3.27 27.49
CA GLY A 391 -14.30 -3.65 26.16
C GLY A 391 -15.37 -4.30 25.31
N VAL A 392 -14.93 -5.03 24.27
CA VAL A 392 -15.79 -5.74 23.30
C VAL A 392 -15.45 -7.21 23.27
N LEU A 393 -16.48 -8.06 23.23
CA LEU A 393 -16.36 -9.51 23.23
C LEU A 393 -17.44 -10.11 22.32
N LEU A 394 -17.05 -10.93 21.36
CA LEU A 394 -17.97 -11.81 20.61
C LEU A 394 -17.90 -13.21 21.18
N THR A 395 -18.99 -13.65 21.78
CA THR A 395 -19.05 -14.90 22.52
C THR A 395 -20.35 -15.65 22.31
N ARG A 396 -20.30 -16.96 22.44
CA ARG A 396 -21.47 -17.79 22.68
C ARG A 396 -21.52 -18.13 24.17
N ALA A 397 -22.68 -17.96 24.77
CA ALA A 397 -22.93 -18.34 26.15
C ALA A 397 -24.31 -19.03 26.24
N ASP A 398 -24.39 -20.18 26.92
CA ASP A 398 -25.60 -21.01 27.02
C ASP A 398 -26.22 -21.34 25.66
N GLY A 399 -25.42 -21.39 24.61
CA GLY A 399 -25.86 -21.70 23.24
C GLY A 399 -26.28 -20.48 22.40
N ASN A 400 -26.46 -19.29 22.98
CA ASN A 400 -26.80 -18.05 22.25
C ASN A 400 -25.58 -17.22 21.95
N LEU A 401 -25.57 -16.52 20.80
CA LEU A 401 -24.50 -15.69 20.34
C LEU A 401 -24.70 -14.22 20.79
N TYR A 402 -23.65 -13.60 21.35
CA TYR A 402 -23.71 -12.24 21.87
C TYR A 402 -22.49 -11.42 21.46
N VAL A 403 -22.73 -10.14 21.17
CA VAL A 403 -21.72 -9.09 21.33
C VAL A 403 -21.92 -8.47 22.70
N ILE A 404 -20.90 -8.53 23.53
CA ILE A 404 -20.90 -7.89 24.85
C ILE A 404 -20.11 -6.59 24.71
N LEU A 405 -20.73 -5.47 25.12
CA LEU A 405 -20.20 -4.13 25.05
C LEU A 405 -20.14 -3.59 26.49
N ASN A 406 -18.98 -3.57 27.10
CA ASN A 406 -18.82 -3.27 28.51
C ASN A 406 -19.71 -4.10 29.44
N ARG A 407 -19.75 -3.76 30.72
CA ARG A 407 -20.42 -4.51 31.79
C ARG A 407 -21.90 -4.80 31.56
N SER A 408 -22.63 -3.88 30.94
CA SER A 408 -24.10 -3.87 31.03
C SER A 408 -24.81 -4.11 29.71
N LYS A 409 -24.12 -4.13 28.59
CA LYS A 409 -24.75 -4.17 27.28
C LYS A 409 -24.45 -5.47 26.56
N ARG A 410 -25.49 -6.27 26.36
CA ARG A 410 -25.45 -7.49 25.55
C ARG A 410 -26.36 -7.32 24.35
N VAL A 411 -25.82 -7.53 23.18
CA VAL A 411 -26.57 -7.59 21.94
C VAL A 411 -26.65 -9.04 21.51
N GLU A 412 -27.81 -9.62 21.59
CA GLU A 412 -28.06 -10.99 21.14
C GLU A 412 -28.13 -11.01 19.61
N ILE A 413 -27.48 -12.00 19.00
CA ILE A 413 -27.40 -12.17 17.56
C ILE A 413 -28.09 -13.47 17.19
N THR A 414 -29.03 -13.39 16.28
CA THR A 414 -29.62 -14.58 15.63
C THR A 414 -28.78 -14.92 14.40
N ALA A 415 -28.18 -16.10 14.38
CA ALA A 415 -27.42 -16.59 13.26
C ALA A 415 -28.28 -17.50 12.39
N ASP A 416 -28.63 -17.05 11.20
CA ASP A 416 -29.32 -17.82 10.19
C ASP A 416 -28.33 -18.40 9.18
N GLY A 417 -27.71 -19.54 9.50
CA GLY A 417 -26.74 -20.19 8.60
C GLY A 417 -25.38 -20.49 9.24
N GLU A 418 -24.49 -21.09 8.46
CA GLU A 418 -23.15 -21.50 8.92
C GLU A 418 -22.17 -20.34 9.01
N LYS A 419 -22.33 -19.33 8.18
CA LYS A 419 -21.49 -18.13 8.13
C LYS A 419 -22.26 -16.91 8.56
N LEU A 420 -21.62 -16.04 9.33
CA LEU A 420 -22.18 -14.79 9.82
C LEU A 420 -21.20 -13.66 9.57
N ARG A 421 -21.64 -12.63 8.86
CA ARG A 421 -20.92 -11.36 8.75
C ARG A 421 -21.37 -10.44 9.87
N LEU A 422 -20.41 -9.96 10.65
CA LEU A 422 -20.64 -9.07 11.77
C LEU A 422 -19.81 -7.81 11.62
N ALA A 423 -20.41 -6.64 11.88
CA ALA A 423 -19.68 -5.41 12.09
C ALA A 423 -19.99 -4.84 13.47
N VAL A 424 -18.95 -4.43 14.18
CA VAL A 424 -19.05 -3.65 15.42
C VAL A 424 -18.41 -2.31 15.19
N VAL A 425 -19.22 -1.25 15.12
CA VAL A 425 -18.77 0.13 14.92
C VAL A 425 -18.87 0.87 16.23
N LYS A 426 -17.77 1.48 16.63
CA LYS A 426 -17.72 2.38 17.78
C LYS A 426 -17.46 3.80 17.31
N GLU A 427 -18.34 4.72 17.67
CA GLU A 427 -18.18 6.16 17.45
C GLU A 427 -18.30 6.89 18.80
N GLY A 428 -17.18 7.37 19.32
CA GLY A 428 -17.10 7.87 20.68
C GLY A 428 -17.51 6.79 21.70
N LEU A 429 -18.58 7.01 22.43
CA LEU A 429 -19.16 6.06 23.41
C LEU A 429 -20.36 5.26 22.87
N THR A 430 -20.69 5.42 21.60
CA THR A 430 -21.81 4.71 20.97
C THR A 430 -21.30 3.55 20.12
N TYR A 431 -21.85 2.37 20.38
CA TYR A 431 -21.60 1.17 19.59
C TYR A 431 -22.80 0.86 18.70
N THR A 432 -22.54 0.50 17.47
CA THR A 432 -23.57 -0.02 16.55
C THR A 432 -23.14 -1.38 16.05
N VAL A 433 -24.02 -2.37 16.20
CA VAL A 433 -23.81 -3.75 15.74
C VAL A 433 -24.63 -3.97 14.47
N TYR A 434 -23.97 -4.52 13.45
CA TYR A 434 -24.57 -4.90 12.18
C TYR A 434 -24.40 -6.41 11.97
N VAL A 435 -25.42 -7.03 11.39
CA VAL A 435 -25.42 -8.44 11.03
C VAL A 435 -25.78 -8.58 9.56
N ASN A 436 -24.92 -9.24 8.79
CA ASN A 436 -25.09 -9.43 7.34
C ASN A 436 -25.32 -8.11 6.57
N GLY A 437 -24.67 -7.03 7.03
CA GLY A 437 -24.77 -5.70 6.44
C GLY A 437 -25.94 -4.85 6.93
N GLU A 438 -26.85 -5.41 7.72
CA GLU A 438 -28.01 -4.69 8.26
C GLU A 438 -27.80 -4.31 9.73
N LYS A 439 -28.19 -3.08 10.07
CA LYS A 439 -28.09 -2.57 11.45
C LYS A 439 -29.02 -3.37 12.37
N LEU A 440 -28.44 -4.03 13.37
CA LEU A 440 -29.19 -4.75 14.39
C LEU A 440 -29.54 -3.84 15.58
N ARG A 441 -28.54 -3.15 16.15
CA ARG A 441 -28.73 -2.37 17.38
C ARG A 441 -27.65 -1.31 17.58
N SER A 442 -28.01 -0.20 18.26
CA SER A 442 -27.04 0.76 18.80
C SER A 442 -27.21 0.88 20.30
N GLU A 443 -26.08 0.96 21.01
CA GLU A 443 -26.02 1.12 22.47
C GLU A 443 -24.97 2.19 22.81
N THR A 444 -25.30 3.09 23.73
CA THR A 444 -24.35 4.03 24.30
C THR A 444 -23.91 3.50 25.67
N ILE A 445 -22.61 3.54 25.93
CA ILE A 445 -22.00 3.06 27.17
C ILE A 445 -21.53 4.24 28.01
N ASP A 446 -21.34 3.99 29.30
CA ASP A 446 -20.72 4.97 30.20
C ASP A 446 -19.21 5.12 29.91
N PRO A 447 -18.62 6.29 30.17
CA PRO A 447 -17.17 6.46 30.10
C PRO A 447 -16.42 5.45 30.99
N PHE A 448 -15.27 5.01 30.55
CA PHE A 448 -14.41 4.06 31.25
C PHE A 448 -12.93 4.44 31.12
N GLU A 449 -12.08 3.91 31.99
CA GLU A 449 -10.64 4.12 31.94
C GLU A 449 -10.01 3.39 30.76
N PRO A 450 -8.90 3.89 30.18
CA PRO A 450 -8.15 3.21 29.13
C PRO A 450 -7.79 1.76 29.46
N LEU A 451 -7.66 0.93 28.43
CA LEU A 451 -7.20 -0.45 28.52
C LEU A 451 -6.03 -0.66 27.56
N ASP A 452 -5.01 -1.33 28.04
CA ASP A 452 -3.82 -1.70 27.24
C ASP A 452 -3.97 -3.07 26.56
N ASP A 453 -5.15 -3.70 26.68
CA ASP A 453 -5.42 -5.02 26.12
C ASP A 453 -5.52 -4.94 24.59
N THR A 454 -4.96 -5.94 23.91
CA THR A 454 -5.07 -6.11 22.47
C THR A 454 -6.27 -6.98 22.10
N LEU A 455 -6.77 -6.83 20.86
CA LEU A 455 -7.81 -7.71 20.32
C LEU A 455 -7.23 -9.11 20.08
N MET A 456 -7.86 -10.12 20.68
CA MET A 456 -7.48 -11.53 20.55
C MET A 456 -8.57 -12.35 19.87
N LEU A 457 -8.19 -13.37 19.10
CA LEU A 457 -9.07 -14.38 18.57
C LEU A 457 -8.92 -15.68 19.37
N GLY A 458 -10.04 -16.37 19.61
CA GLY A 458 -10.09 -17.72 20.19
C GLY A 458 -9.86 -17.80 21.69
N CYS A 459 -9.64 -16.69 22.39
CA CYS A 459 -9.49 -16.66 23.84
C CYS A 459 -9.93 -15.32 24.46
N GLN A 460 -9.93 -15.26 25.79
CA GLN A 460 -10.24 -14.08 26.59
C GLN A 460 -9.18 -13.90 27.70
N LEU A 461 -8.98 -12.68 28.17
CA LEU A 461 -8.16 -12.39 29.36
C LEU A 461 -9.01 -12.38 30.64
N ASN A 462 -8.45 -12.90 31.74
CA ASN A 462 -9.04 -12.79 33.06
C ASN A 462 -8.52 -11.54 33.81
N GLU A 463 -8.97 -11.32 35.05
CA GLU A 463 -8.58 -10.18 35.90
C GLU A 463 -7.06 -10.05 36.12
N GLU A 464 -6.32 -11.16 36.02
CA GLU A 464 -4.86 -11.18 36.18
C GLU A 464 -4.12 -11.00 34.84
N GLY A 465 -4.84 -10.73 33.74
CA GLY A 465 -4.29 -10.63 32.39
C GLY A 465 -3.87 -11.98 31.79
N LYS A 466 -4.30 -13.10 32.38
CA LYS A 466 -4.00 -14.43 31.84
C LYS A 466 -5.05 -14.85 30.82
N ARG A 467 -4.59 -15.48 29.73
CA ARG A 467 -5.47 -16.07 28.71
C ARG A 467 -6.24 -17.26 29.27
N TYR A 468 -7.54 -17.26 29.04
CA TYR A 468 -8.43 -18.35 29.42
C TYR A 468 -9.60 -18.45 28.43
N ARG A 469 -10.56 -19.38 28.63
CA ARG A 469 -11.70 -19.63 27.74
C ARG A 469 -11.26 -19.81 26.28
N TYR A 470 -10.23 -20.61 26.08
CA TYR A 470 -9.84 -21.02 24.74
C TYR A 470 -10.99 -21.77 24.05
N SER A 471 -11.20 -21.47 22.79
CA SER A 471 -12.39 -21.93 22.08
C SER A 471 -12.07 -22.51 20.71
N ALA A 472 -12.73 -23.61 20.38
CA ALA A 472 -12.72 -24.16 19.03
C ALA A 472 -13.62 -23.29 18.13
N THR A 473 -13.09 -22.21 17.60
CA THR A 473 -13.79 -21.23 16.76
C THR A 473 -13.11 -21.10 15.40
N GLN A 474 -13.88 -20.66 14.41
CA GLN A 474 -13.35 -20.34 13.10
C GLN A 474 -13.69 -18.88 12.76
N VAL A 475 -12.68 -18.12 12.37
CA VAL A 475 -12.80 -16.77 11.82
C VAL A 475 -12.31 -16.81 10.40
N ASP A 476 -13.23 -16.62 9.45
CA ASP A 476 -12.95 -16.68 8.02
C ASP A 476 -12.32 -15.38 7.52
N GLN A 477 -12.71 -14.24 8.14
CA GLN A 477 -12.18 -12.91 7.83
C GLN A 477 -12.24 -12.00 9.06
N LEU A 478 -11.25 -11.13 9.22
CA LEU A 478 -11.25 -10.05 10.20
C LEU A 478 -10.50 -8.85 9.63
N GLU A 479 -11.13 -7.70 9.71
CA GLU A 479 -10.53 -6.40 9.41
C GLU A 479 -10.85 -5.43 10.54
N ILE A 480 -9.88 -4.61 10.93
CA ILE A 480 -10.03 -3.61 11.99
C ILE A 480 -9.67 -2.25 11.42
N TYR A 481 -10.53 -1.28 11.63
CA TYR A 481 -10.38 0.10 11.16
C TYR A 481 -10.31 1.05 12.35
N ASP A 482 -9.47 2.08 12.30
CA ASP A 482 -9.37 3.13 13.31
C ASP A 482 -10.39 4.25 13.18
N ILE A 483 -11.43 4.04 12.35
CA ILE A 483 -12.57 4.94 12.15
C ILE A 483 -13.91 4.20 12.32
N ALA A 484 -14.99 4.98 12.52
CA ALA A 484 -16.35 4.49 12.43
C ALA A 484 -16.79 4.45 10.96
N LEU A 485 -16.86 3.26 10.37
CA LEU A 485 -17.39 3.07 9.01
C LEU A 485 -18.90 3.35 8.98
N ASP A 486 -19.37 3.94 7.88
CA ASP A 486 -20.79 4.17 7.69
C ASP A 486 -21.57 2.89 7.28
N ALA A 487 -22.89 2.97 7.34
CA ALA A 487 -23.75 1.84 7.04
C ALA A 487 -23.62 1.33 5.60
N ASP A 488 -23.32 2.23 4.66
CA ASP A 488 -23.17 1.88 3.24
C ASP A 488 -21.85 1.13 2.99
N ALA A 489 -20.77 1.52 3.65
CA ALA A 489 -19.49 0.79 3.62
C ALA A 489 -19.65 -0.61 4.20
N ILE A 490 -20.33 -0.75 5.34
CA ILE A 490 -20.59 -2.03 5.98
C ILE A 490 -21.48 -2.94 5.10
N ALA A 491 -22.52 -2.37 4.48
CA ALA A 491 -23.41 -3.13 3.60
C ALA A 491 -22.69 -3.64 2.34
N ARG A 492 -21.73 -2.88 1.83
CA ARG A 492 -20.90 -3.26 0.65
C ARG A 492 -19.75 -4.19 0.99
N TRP A 493 -19.35 -4.27 2.26
CA TRP A 493 -18.23 -5.12 2.64
C TRP A 493 -18.48 -6.57 2.23
N ALA A 494 -17.61 -7.07 1.37
CA ALA A 494 -17.64 -8.45 0.89
C ALA A 494 -16.31 -9.10 1.30
N PRO A 495 -16.34 -10.03 2.26
CA PRO A 495 -15.10 -10.69 2.70
C PRO A 495 -14.46 -11.44 1.54
N ALA A 496 -13.16 -11.23 1.34
CA ALA A 496 -12.38 -12.03 0.42
C ALA A 496 -12.25 -13.47 0.94
N GLU A 497 -12.13 -14.44 0.05
CA GLU A 497 -11.84 -15.80 0.48
C GLU A 497 -10.37 -15.90 0.89
N LEU A 498 -10.11 -15.89 2.19
CA LEU A 498 -8.75 -16.04 2.71
C LEU A 498 -8.22 -17.45 2.47
N PRO A 499 -6.91 -17.59 2.18
CA PRO A 499 -6.26 -18.87 2.10
C PRO A 499 -6.33 -19.59 3.44
N GLU A 500 -6.28 -20.92 3.39
CA GLU A 500 -6.05 -21.72 4.58
C GLU A 500 -4.72 -21.28 5.21
N PRO A 501 -4.63 -21.30 6.55
CA PRO A 501 -3.36 -21.04 7.20
C PRO A 501 -2.34 -21.98 6.57
N PRO A 502 -1.14 -21.48 6.25
CA PRO A 502 -0.13 -22.33 5.64
C PRO A 502 -0.03 -23.57 6.50
N GLN A 503 -0.51 -24.71 5.94
CA GLN A 503 -0.18 -25.98 6.56
C GLN A 503 1.32 -25.87 6.74
N ARG A 504 1.80 -26.04 7.97
CA ARG A 504 3.22 -26.14 8.24
C ARG A 504 3.77 -27.26 7.33
N GLN A 505 3.96 -26.91 6.05
CA GLN A 505 4.94 -27.59 5.26
C GLN A 505 6.25 -27.15 5.89
N VAL A 506 6.61 -27.86 6.93
CA VAL A 506 8.00 -27.98 7.23
C VAL A 506 8.52 -28.75 6.02
N GLN A 507 8.84 -28.02 4.95
CA GLN A 507 9.72 -28.55 3.95
C GLN A 507 10.95 -28.89 4.76
N ALA A 508 11.16 -30.19 4.94
CA ALA A 508 12.47 -30.68 5.30
C ALA A 508 13.40 -29.99 4.31
N VAL A 509 14.17 -29.02 4.77
CA VAL A 509 15.07 -28.21 3.94
C VAL A 509 16.08 -29.15 3.29
N ASP A 510 16.23 -30.36 3.80
CA ASP A 510 16.92 -31.49 3.19
C ASP A 510 16.50 -32.79 3.89
N SER A 511 16.61 -33.92 3.16
CA SER A 511 16.55 -35.28 3.69
C SER A 511 17.64 -35.59 4.76
N GLN A 512 18.44 -34.61 5.14
CA GLN A 512 19.56 -34.70 6.10
C GLN A 512 19.25 -34.02 7.46
N ALA A 513 18.02 -33.56 7.70
CA ALA A 513 17.68 -33.03 9.01
C ALA A 513 17.84 -34.12 10.09
N ALA A 514 18.74 -33.90 11.04
CA ALA A 514 19.00 -34.85 12.12
C ALA A 514 17.86 -34.92 13.14
N PHE A 515 17.07 -33.82 13.24
CA PHE A 515 15.88 -33.72 14.07
C PHE A 515 14.87 -32.81 13.44
N PHE A 516 13.64 -33.16 13.59
CA PHE A 516 12.50 -32.43 13.09
C PHE A 516 11.37 -32.46 14.12
N LEU A 517 10.86 -31.25 14.48
CA LEU A 517 9.75 -31.13 15.40
C LEU A 517 8.44 -31.25 14.61
N GLU A 518 7.73 -32.37 14.73
CA GLU A 518 6.50 -32.68 13.99
C GLU A 518 5.29 -31.87 14.48
N GLN A 519 5.33 -31.39 15.71
CA GLN A 519 4.26 -30.60 16.33
C GLN A 519 4.80 -29.39 17.05
N GLN A 520 3.96 -28.40 17.27
CA GLN A 520 4.32 -27.24 18.06
C GLN A 520 4.59 -27.66 19.51
N PHE A 521 5.74 -27.30 20.02
CA PHE A 521 6.04 -27.41 21.43
C PHE A 521 5.59 -26.14 22.16
N THR A 522 4.78 -26.30 23.20
CA THR A 522 4.36 -25.20 24.09
C THR A 522 4.80 -25.54 25.50
N GLY A 523 5.71 -24.75 26.04
CA GLY A 523 6.17 -24.89 27.40
C GLY A 523 5.16 -24.27 28.39
N ASP A 524 5.06 -24.86 29.61
CA ASP A 524 4.23 -24.35 30.71
C ASP A 524 4.87 -23.16 31.46
N GLY A 525 6.04 -22.74 31.02
CA GLY A 525 6.82 -21.67 31.64
C GLY A 525 7.59 -22.06 32.90
N TYR A 526 7.58 -23.33 33.32
CA TYR A 526 8.26 -23.81 34.52
C TYR A 526 9.13 -25.07 34.33
N SER A 527 8.53 -26.13 33.84
CA SER A 527 9.14 -27.46 33.83
C SER A 527 9.01 -28.19 32.52
N SER A 528 8.24 -27.64 31.57
CA SER A 528 8.10 -28.27 30.26
C SER A 528 9.34 -28.04 29.41
N TYR A 529 9.95 -29.11 28.97
CA TYR A 529 11.03 -29.11 28.00
C TYR A 529 10.89 -30.31 27.05
N LEU A 530 11.49 -30.18 25.89
CA LEU A 530 11.64 -31.25 24.93
C LEU A 530 13.14 -31.50 24.73
N ASP A 531 13.59 -32.67 25.12
CA ASP A 531 14.94 -33.12 24.81
C ASP A 531 14.95 -33.74 23.39
N THR A 532 15.71 -33.15 22.49
CA THR A 532 15.83 -33.64 21.11
C THR A 532 16.79 -34.83 21.02
N GLY A 533 17.57 -35.12 22.06
CA GLY A 533 18.60 -36.13 22.06
C GLY A 533 19.80 -35.80 21.15
N LEU A 534 19.87 -34.59 20.58
CA LEU A 534 20.97 -34.21 19.69
C LEU A 534 22.14 -33.59 20.45
N GLY A 535 23.32 -34.14 20.26
CA GLY A 535 24.58 -33.55 20.67
C GLY A 535 25.17 -32.67 19.56
N LEU A 536 24.93 -31.36 19.60
CA LEU A 536 25.40 -30.42 18.55
C LEU A 536 26.94 -30.21 18.57
N TYR A 537 27.58 -30.55 19.67
CA TYR A 537 29.03 -30.32 19.91
C TYR A 537 29.79 -31.62 20.21
N GLY A 538 29.37 -32.72 19.59
CA GLY A 538 30.05 -34.00 19.73
C GLY A 538 31.50 -33.94 19.24
N GLU A 539 31.71 -33.27 18.11
CA GLU A 539 33.02 -32.92 17.58
C GLU A 539 33.15 -31.40 17.44
N PRO A 540 34.22 -30.76 17.91
CA PRO A 540 34.35 -29.30 17.96
C PRO A 540 34.27 -28.58 16.61
N ASN A 541 34.53 -29.28 15.51
CA ASN A 541 34.58 -28.74 14.15
C ASN A 541 33.37 -29.13 13.30
N ASP A 542 32.36 -29.79 13.88
CA ASP A 542 31.16 -30.15 13.14
C ASP A 542 30.35 -28.91 12.77
N SER A 543 29.87 -28.90 11.54
CA SER A 543 28.98 -27.87 11.04
C SER A 543 27.53 -28.31 11.21
N TRP A 544 26.73 -27.44 11.76
CA TRP A 544 25.30 -27.67 11.91
C TRP A 544 24.51 -26.38 11.63
N THR A 545 23.25 -26.52 11.29
CA THR A 545 22.33 -25.42 11.10
C THR A 545 21.07 -25.68 11.92
N LEU A 546 20.68 -24.72 12.74
CA LEU A 546 19.43 -24.73 13.48
C LEU A 546 18.45 -23.75 12.84
N LEU A 547 17.35 -24.27 12.33
CA LEU A 547 16.24 -23.46 11.84
C LEU A 547 15.09 -23.60 12.84
N THR A 548 14.66 -22.48 13.41
CA THR A 548 13.57 -22.47 14.38
C THR A 548 12.73 -21.23 14.21
N GLN A 549 11.43 -21.40 14.43
CA GLN A 549 10.50 -20.29 14.56
C GLN A 549 9.84 -20.43 15.93
N PHE A 550 9.89 -19.39 16.73
CA PHE A 550 9.20 -19.33 18.00
C PHE A 550 8.31 -18.11 18.10
N ARG A 551 7.22 -18.25 18.84
CA ARG A 551 6.32 -17.15 19.12
C ARG A 551 6.68 -16.56 20.47
N GLU A 552 6.79 -15.23 20.52
CA GLU A 552 6.89 -14.52 21.79
C GLU A 552 5.52 -14.53 22.47
N GLY A 553 5.37 -15.25 23.54
CA GLY A 553 4.10 -15.46 24.25
C GLY A 553 4.30 -15.79 25.71
N CYS A 554 5.42 -15.39 26.29
CA CYS A 554 5.70 -15.67 27.70
C CYS A 554 5.27 -14.47 28.56
N ASP A 555 4.27 -14.64 29.40
CA ASP A 555 3.77 -13.62 30.34
C ASP A 555 4.76 -13.36 31.50
N ARG A 556 5.93 -13.97 31.47
CA ARG A 556 6.97 -13.84 32.49
C ARG A 556 8.25 -13.26 31.91
N GLY A 557 8.96 -12.48 32.74
CA GLY A 557 10.11 -11.67 32.35
C GLY A 557 11.30 -12.44 31.76
N ALA A 558 11.42 -13.75 31.95
CA ALA A 558 12.52 -14.55 31.43
C ALA A 558 12.03 -15.93 30.94
N GLY A 559 12.60 -16.41 29.84
CA GLY A 559 12.29 -17.75 29.31
C GLY A 559 13.37 -18.23 28.35
N VAL A 560 13.54 -19.54 28.24
CA VAL A 560 14.45 -20.17 27.28
C VAL A 560 13.63 -20.80 26.17
N TYR A 561 13.91 -20.45 24.92
CA TYR A 561 13.24 -21.00 23.75
C TYR A 561 13.92 -22.28 23.27
N PHE A 562 15.24 -22.27 23.19
CA PHE A 562 16.04 -23.48 22.99
C PHE A 562 17.41 -23.32 23.63
N SER A 563 18.01 -24.44 24.01
CA SER A 563 19.34 -24.46 24.61
C SER A 563 20.06 -25.77 24.22
N CYS A 564 21.27 -25.62 23.71
CA CYS A 564 22.30 -26.61 23.75
C CYS A 564 23.52 -25.93 24.39
N PHE A 565 23.48 -25.76 25.73
CA PHE A 565 24.36 -24.86 26.45
C PHE A 565 24.73 -25.47 27.79
N ALA A 566 26.00 -25.64 28.02
CA ALA A 566 26.54 -26.04 29.31
C ALA A 566 27.12 -24.82 30.03
N GLU A 567 26.66 -24.56 31.25
CA GLU A 567 27.15 -23.50 32.14
C GLU A 567 28.09 -24.16 33.14
N GLU A 568 29.40 -23.94 32.96
CA GLU A 568 30.41 -24.24 33.98
C GLU A 568 30.92 -22.94 34.57
N GLU A 569 31.44 -22.95 35.83
CA GLU A 569 31.74 -21.75 36.63
C GLU A 569 32.55 -20.67 35.91
N THR A 570 33.24 -20.94 34.82
CA THR A 570 34.06 -19.96 34.08
C THR A 570 33.99 -20.07 32.57
N ASP A 571 33.26 -21.00 32.01
CA ASP A 571 33.27 -21.25 30.55
C ASP A 571 31.89 -21.65 30.06
N TYR A 572 31.25 -20.75 29.29
CA TYR A 572 29.94 -20.97 28.69
C TYR A 572 30.13 -21.58 27.31
N ARG A 573 29.64 -22.79 27.07
CA ARG A 573 29.75 -23.51 25.80
C ARG A 573 28.39 -23.81 25.22
N GLY A 574 28.19 -23.48 23.95
CA GLY A 574 27.00 -23.84 23.24
C GLY A 574 26.23 -22.67 22.66
N VAL A 575 24.97 -22.92 22.35
CA VAL A 575 24.02 -21.94 21.81
C VAL A 575 22.74 -21.96 22.62
N MET A 576 22.22 -20.78 22.95
CA MET A 576 20.96 -20.61 23.66
C MET A 576 20.22 -19.37 23.13
N ALA A 577 18.93 -19.48 22.88
CA ALA A 577 18.06 -18.33 22.72
C ALA A 577 17.18 -18.18 23.96
N ARG A 578 17.26 -17.01 24.59
CA ARG A 578 16.49 -16.71 25.79
C ARG A 578 15.94 -15.29 25.77
N ARG A 579 14.82 -15.12 26.45
CA ARG A 579 14.29 -13.81 26.82
C ARG A 579 14.83 -13.42 28.19
N VAL A 580 15.31 -12.20 28.34
CA VAL A 580 15.86 -11.69 29.62
C VAL A 580 14.87 -10.75 30.27
N ASP A 581 14.25 -9.87 29.48
CA ASP A 581 13.23 -8.90 29.91
C ASP A 581 12.14 -8.80 28.85
N PRO A 582 10.95 -8.25 29.14
CA PRO A 582 9.94 -7.98 28.12
C PRO A 582 10.53 -7.19 26.95
N GLY A 583 10.44 -7.75 25.74
CA GLY A 583 10.96 -7.11 24.52
C GLY A 583 12.44 -7.33 24.23
N GLN A 584 13.21 -8.06 25.05
CA GLN A 584 14.62 -8.37 24.75
C GLN A 584 14.86 -9.85 24.58
N LEU A 585 15.23 -10.25 23.36
CA LEU A 585 15.67 -11.58 23.01
C LEU A 585 17.21 -11.62 22.94
N ASN A 586 17.84 -12.49 23.72
CA ASN A 586 19.26 -12.69 23.70
C ASN A 586 19.62 -14.02 23.04
N LEU A 587 20.50 -13.97 22.05
CA LEU A 587 21.18 -15.14 21.52
C LEU A 587 22.59 -15.24 22.14
N LEU A 588 22.83 -16.31 22.84
CA LEU A 588 24.13 -16.62 23.46
C LEU A 588 24.84 -17.68 22.62
N TYR A 589 26.10 -17.48 22.33
CA TYR A 589 26.95 -18.47 21.69
C TYR A 589 28.37 -18.37 22.26
N GLY A 590 28.85 -19.46 22.85
CA GLY A 590 30.06 -19.41 23.65
C GLY A 590 29.94 -18.32 24.74
N ASN A 591 30.99 -17.53 24.96
CA ASN A 591 31.02 -16.42 25.93
C ASN A 591 30.49 -15.09 25.36
N ARG A 592 29.72 -15.10 24.30
CA ARG A 592 29.21 -13.88 23.65
C ARG A 592 27.69 -13.85 23.66
N SER A 593 27.13 -12.66 23.82
CA SER A 593 25.69 -12.41 23.65
C SER A 593 25.45 -11.38 22.56
N VAL A 594 24.39 -11.57 21.79
CA VAL A 594 23.84 -10.62 20.83
C VAL A 594 22.40 -10.34 21.25
N ASN A 595 22.08 -9.07 21.46
CA ASN A 595 20.74 -8.59 21.81
C ASN A 595 19.94 -8.33 20.56
#